data_feb9f1cc806b4f7cd29d7d6d9c1a8274
#
_entry.id   feb9f1cc806b4f7cd29d7d6d9c1a8274
#
_cell.length_a   1.000
_cell.length_b   1.000
_cell.length_c   1.000
_cell.angle_alpha   90.00
_cell.angle_beta   90.00
_cell.angle_gamma   90.00
#
_symmetry.space_group_name_H-M   'P 1'
#
loop_
_entity.id
_entity.type
_entity.pdbx_description
1 polymer ?
#
loop_
_entity_poly.entity_id
_entity_poly.type
_entity_poly.pdbx_seq_one_letter_code
_entity_poly.pdbx_strand_id
1 'polypeptide(L)'
;MLDSLVEQDWPLFLQLHQDPDVQRYIADPQGMAEIRARFESRLMPWEKTSNHWLCLVIRERESGQAIGLTGFLAEWLPLQQAEVGYAILPSYHGKGFAKESLMAVLEFGFQQCQFHKMKATVTVGNTASRRTLESCGFQLEGTLRDNFQLDGQWCDDWVLGLLDSEFELSR
;
A
#
# COMPACT_ATOMS: atom_id res chain seq x y z
N MET A 1 -10.09 11.46 -1.16
CA MET A 1 -10.06 11.42 -2.63
C MET A 1 -8.75 10.77 -3.09
N LEU A 2 -8.78 9.99 -4.16
CA LEU A 2 -7.59 9.35 -4.72
C LEU A 2 -7.35 9.90 -6.13
N ASP A 3 -6.10 10.31 -6.40
CA ASP A 3 -5.66 10.83 -7.69
C ASP A 3 -4.42 10.06 -8.17
N SER A 4 -4.19 10.02 -9.48
CA SER A 4 -2.94 9.47 -10.02
C SER A 4 -1.74 10.28 -9.54
N LEU A 5 -0.63 9.59 -9.28
CA LEU A 5 0.64 10.23 -8.93
C LEU A 5 1.14 11.08 -10.10
N VAL A 6 1.55 12.31 -9.82
CA VAL A 6 2.10 13.25 -10.80
C VAL A 6 3.42 13.84 -10.28
N GLU A 7 4.19 14.50 -11.16
CA GLU A 7 5.51 15.06 -10.80
C GLU A 7 5.44 16.03 -9.62
N GLN A 8 4.36 16.77 -9.48
CA GLN A 8 4.14 17.72 -8.38
C GLN A 8 4.00 17.05 -7.00
N ASP A 9 3.78 15.74 -6.96
CA ASP A 9 3.67 14.97 -5.72
C ASP A 9 5.03 14.49 -5.18
N TRP A 10 6.14 14.82 -5.87
CA TRP A 10 7.48 14.48 -5.43
C TRP A 10 7.79 14.86 -3.98
N PRO A 11 7.44 16.05 -3.48
CA PRO A 11 7.71 16.40 -2.08
C PRO A 11 7.04 15.46 -1.08
N LEU A 12 5.77 15.07 -1.31
CA LEU A 12 5.07 14.10 -0.48
C LEU A 12 5.74 12.71 -0.55
N PHE A 13 6.06 12.26 -1.76
CA PHE A 13 6.70 10.97 -1.97
C PHE A 13 8.02 10.88 -1.24
N LEU A 14 8.86 11.90 -1.36
CA LEU A 14 10.14 12.00 -0.66
C LEU A 14 9.94 12.02 0.85
N GLN A 15 9.03 12.85 1.36
CA GLN A 15 8.74 12.95 2.79
C GLN A 15 8.35 11.58 3.38
N LEU A 16 7.42 10.86 2.75
CA LEU A 16 6.98 9.54 3.22
C LEU A 16 8.11 8.50 3.23
N HIS A 17 9.04 8.58 2.27
CA HIS A 17 10.16 7.63 2.18
C HIS A 17 11.36 8.01 3.07
N GLN A 18 11.40 9.21 3.60
CA GLN A 18 12.43 9.67 4.54
C GLN A 18 11.95 9.74 5.98
N ASP A 19 10.63 9.71 6.23
CA ASP A 19 10.06 9.79 7.56
C ASP A 19 10.30 8.46 8.31
N PRO A 20 11.06 8.48 9.44
CA PRO A 20 11.40 7.26 10.17
C PRO A 20 10.19 6.56 10.80
N ASP A 21 9.14 7.30 11.16
CA ASP A 21 7.92 6.72 11.73
C ASP A 21 7.12 5.98 10.65
N VAL A 22 7.07 6.53 9.42
CA VAL A 22 6.44 5.88 8.26
C VAL A 22 7.23 4.64 7.84
N GLN A 23 8.56 4.75 7.79
CA GLN A 23 9.44 3.68 7.29
C GLN A 23 9.76 2.61 8.33
N ARG A 24 9.40 2.79 9.59
CA ARG A 24 9.76 1.93 10.73
C ARG A 24 9.59 0.43 10.47
N TYR A 25 8.54 0.03 9.75
CA TYR A 25 8.22 -1.36 9.42
C TYR A 25 8.29 -1.65 7.92
N ILE A 26 8.83 -0.74 7.10
CA ILE A 26 8.80 -0.85 5.65
C ILE A 26 10.21 -1.06 5.10
N ALA A 27 11.14 -0.18 5.42
CA ALA A 27 12.50 -0.22 4.87
C ALA A 27 13.47 0.58 5.72
N ASP A 28 14.75 0.20 5.62
CA ASP A 28 15.86 1.00 6.11
C ASP A 28 15.96 2.34 5.34
N PRO A 29 16.64 3.36 5.91
CA PRO A 29 16.84 4.63 5.24
C PRO A 29 17.45 4.46 3.84
N GLN A 30 16.86 5.10 2.86
CA GLN A 30 17.26 5.05 1.44
C GLN A 30 17.82 6.39 0.99
N GLY A 31 18.76 6.34 0.03
CA GLY A 31 19.29 7.54 -0.59
C GLY A 31 18.25 8.24 -1.48
N MET A 32 18.42 9.58 -1.65
CA MET A 32 17.50 10.39 -2.47
C MET A 32 17.40 9.88 -3.92
N ALA A 33 18.53 9.45 -4.50
CA ALA A 33 18.54 8.92 -5.87
C ALA A 33 17.73 7.63 -6.01
N GLU A 34 17.76 6.76 -5.01
CA GLU A 34 16.98 5.52 -4.99
C GLU A 34 15.49 5.81 -4.85
N ILE A 35 15.12 6.75 -3.96
CA ILE A 35 13.73 7.19 -3.80
C ILE A 35 13.23 7.83 -5.09
N ARG A 36 14.05 8.64 -5.75
CA ARG A 36 13.71 9.29 -7.02
C ARG A 36 13.46 8.27 -8.14
N ALA A 37 14.32 7.29 -8.30
CA ALA A 37 14.14 6.23 -9.28
C ALA A 37 12.84 5.44 -9.05
N ARG A 38 12.50 5.17 -7.79
CA ARG A 38 11.23 4.54 -7.41
C ARG A 38 10.03 5.42 -7.75
N PHE A 39 10.11 6.71 -7.48
CA PHE A 39 9.06 7.68 -7.85
C PHE A 39 8.82 7.68 -9.37
N GLU A 40 9.87 7.80 -10.15
CA GLU A 40 9.80 7.83 -11.62
C GLU A 40 9.19 6.55 -12.19
N SER A 41 9.48 5.38 -11.61
CA SER A 41 8.86 4.13 -12.04
C SER A 41 7.34 4.11 -11.85
N ARG A 42 6.82 4.87 -10.87
CA ARG A 42 5.40 4.94 -10.53
C ARG A 42 4.65 6.06 -11.25
N LEU A 43 5.36 6.93 -11.96
CA LEU A 43 4.75 7.94 -12.87
C LEU A 43 4.34 7.36 -14.21
N MET A 44 4.87 6.19 -14.57
CA MET A 44 4.56 5.56 -15.86
C MET A 44 3.08 5.17 -15.94
N PRO A 45 2.47 5.24 -17.13
CA PRO A 45 1.12 4.73 -17.34
C PRO A 45 1.00 3.29 -16.82
N TRP A 46 -0.06 3.03 -16.07
CA TRP A 46 -0.26 1.74 -15.44
C TRP A 46 -1.35 0.93 -16.14
N GLU A 47 -1.08 -0.35 -16.30
CA GLU A 47 -2.02 -1.38 -16.73
C GLU A 47 -1.91 -2.58 -15.79
N LYS A 48 -2.92 -3.44 -15.72
CA LYS A 48 -2.88 -4.63 -14.84
C LYS A 48 -1.79 -5.65 -15.19
N THR A 49 -1.18 -5.52 -16.38
CA THR A 49 -0.01 -6.30 -16.81
C THR A 49 1.33 -5.62 -16.54
N SER A 50 1.30 -4.41 -15.97
CA SER A 50 2.50 -3.66 -15.60
C SER A 50 3.26 -4.38 -14.48
N ASN A 51 4.59 -4.27 -14.51
CA ASN A 51 5.49 -4.80 -13.49
C ASN A 51 5.90 -3.75 -12.45
N HIS A 52 5.19 -2.64 -12.40
CA HIS A 52 5.36 -1.56 -11.42
C HIS A 52 4.04 -1.27 -10.69
N TRP A 53 4.16 -0.61 -9.54
CA TRP A 53 3.01 -0.25 -8.71
C TRP A 53 2.05 0.72 -9.41
N LEU A 54 0.75 0.44 -9.34
CA LEU A 54 -0.24 1.51 -9.38
C LEU A 54 -0.06 2.34 -8.12
N CYS A 55 0.27 3.63 -8.27
CA CYS A 55 0.46 4.52 -7.15
C CYS A 55 -0.54 5.68 -7.22
N LEU A 56 -1.38 5.77 -6.19
CA LEU A 56 -2.40 6.80 -6.06
C LEU A 56 -2.06 7.69 -4.87
N VAL A 57 -2.32 8.99 -5.01
CA VAL A 57 -2.17 9.99 -3.96
C VAL A 57 -3.46 10.11 -3.17
N ILE A 58 -3.37 9.99 -1.85
CA ILE A 58 -4.48 10.25 -0.94
C ILE A 58 -4.51 11.74 -0.66
N ARG A 59 -5.63 12.40 -1.04
CA ARG A 59 -5.86 13.82 -0.73
C ARG A 59 -7.00 13.99 0.24
N GLU A 60 -6.80 14.83 1.24
CA GLU A 60 -7.87 15.28 2.13
C GLU A 60 -8.88 16.09 1.35
N ARG A 61 -10.18 15.83 1.50
CA ARG A 61 -11.21 16.46 0.66
C ARG A 61 -11.38 17.95 0.92
N GLU A 62 -11.27 18.37 2.18
CA GLU A 62 -11.53 19.75 2.57
C GLU A 62 -10.41 20.69 2.13
N SER A 63 -9.15 20.28 2.35
CA SER A 63 -7.98 21.11 2.05
C SER A 63 -7.35 20.87 0.68
N GLY A 64 -7.66 19.72 0.05
CA GLY A 64 -6.97 19.25 -1.15
C GLY A 64 -5.53 18.78 -0.90
N GLN A 65 -5.07 18.82 0.34
CA GLN A 65 -3.69 18.47 0.70
C GLN A 65 -3.41 16.99 0.44
N ALA A 66 -2.27 16.70 -0.17
CA ALA A 66 -1.75 15.36 -0.33
C ALA A 66 -1.19 14.87 1.01
N ILE A 67 -1.71 13.74 1.52
CA ILE A 67 -1.46 13.24 2.88
C ILE A 67 -0.89 11.82 2.92
N GLY A 68 -0.87 11.13 1.79
CA GLY A 68 -0.38 9.76 1.74
C GLY A 68 -0.43 9.18 0.34
N LEU A 69 0.04 7.96 0.24
CA LEU A 69 0.06 7.15 -0.98
C LEU A 69 -0.65 5.82 -0.71
N THR A 70 -1.30 5.29 -1.73
CA THR A 70 -1.90 3.95 -1.72
C THR A 70 -1.86 3.34 -3.11
N GLY A 71 -2.18 2.07 -3.22
CA GLY A 71 -2.25 1.35 -4.50
C GLY A 71 -1.92 -0.12 -4.36
N PHE A 72 -1.46 -0.72 -5.43
CA PHE A 72 -1.08 -2.12 -5.46
C PHE A 72 -0.08 -2.45 -6.56
N LEU A 73 0.61 -3.57 -6.39
CA LEU A 73 1.41 -4.23 -7.41
C LEU A 73 0.61 -5.42 -7.96
N ALA A 74 0.32 -5.40 -9.25
CA ALA A 74 -0.43 -6.47 -9.91
C ALA A 74 0.46 -7.67 -10.22
N GLU A 75 -0.04 -8.86 -9.92
CA GLU A 75 0.48 -10.16 -10.36
C GLU A 75 -0.60 -10.83 -11.22
N TRP A 76 -0.89 -10.21 -12.39
CA TRP A 76 -2.05 -10.58 -13.18
C TRP A 76 -1.99 -12.02 -13.69
N LEU A 77 -0.93 -12.40 -14.39
CA LEU A 77 -0.77 -13.76 -14.90
C LEU A 77 0.37 -14.49 -14.20
N PRO A 78 0.16 -15.75 -13.82
CA PRO A 78 -1.08 -16.52 -13.91
C PRO A 78 -2.03 -16.38 -12.72
N LEU A 79 -1.68 -15.55 -11.70
CA LEU A 79 -2.28 -15.60 -10.37
C LEU A 79 -3.55 -14.76 -10.23
N GLN A 80 -3.75 -13.76 -11.10
CA GLN A 80 -4.85 -12.79 -10.99
C GLN A 80 -4.94 -12.15 -9.58
N GLN A 81 -3.78 -11.81 -9.01
CA GLN A 81 -3.64 -11.24 -7.68
C GLN A 81 -3.03 -9.85 -7.73
N ALA A 82 -3.16 -9.12 -6.64
CA ALA A 82 -2.42 -7.90 -6.43
C ALA A 82 -2.03 -7.75 -4.95
N GLU A 83 -0.87 -7.15 -4.71
CA GLU A 83 -0.41 -6.81 -3.36
C GLU A 83 -0.68 -5.34 -3.07
N VAL A 84 -1.50 -5.06 -2.05
CA VAL A 84 -1.83 -3.70 -1.65
C VAL A 84 -0.76 -3.08 -0.77
N GLY A 85 -0.62 -1.74 -0.87
CA GLY A 85 0.26 -0.98 -0.01
C GLY A 85 -0.27 0.43 0.22
N TYR A 86 0.06 1.01 1.36
CA TYR A 86 -0.24 2.39 1.69
C TYR A 86 0.75 2.97 2.69
N ALA A 87 0.92 4.27 2.63
CA ALA A 87 1.70 5.05 3.58
C ALA A 87 1.02 6.41 3.78
N ILE A 88 0.86 6.85 5.02
CA ILE A 88 0.18 8.10 5.37
C ILE A 88 1.06 8.88 6.32
N LEU A 89 1.10 10.20 6.14
CA LEU A 89 1.82 11.10 7.04
C LEU A 89 1.35 10.93 8.49
N PRO A 90 2.27 10.88 9.48
CA PRO A 90 1.95 10.60 10.88
C PRO A 90 0.85 11.50 11.47
N SER A 91 0.82 12.77 11.08
CA SER A 91 -0.20 13.75 11.52
C SER A 91 -1.64 13.40 11.09
N TYR A 92 -1.79 12.46 10.16
CA TYR A 92 -3.08 11.97 9.67
C TYR A 92 -3.42 10.54 10.11
N HIS A 93 -2.58 9.93 10.95
CA HIS A 93 -2.87 8.63 11.55
C HIS A 93 -4.09 8.69 12.47
N GLY A 94 -4.79 7.57 12.63
CA GLY A 94 -5.95 7.45 13.53
C GLY A 94 -7.23 8.15 13.08
N LYS A 95 -7.24 8.78 11.89
CA LYS A 95 -8.39 9.53 11.36
C LYS A 95 -9.20 8.76 10.30
N GLY A 96 -8.91 7.48 10.08
CA GLY A 96 -9.65 6.62 9.14
C GLY A 96 -9.18 6.68 7.69
N PHE A 97 -8.25 7.56 7.32
CA PHE A 97 -7.78 7.72 5.93
C PHE A 97 -7.20 6.44 5.33
N ALA A 98 -6.46 5.65 6.11
CA ALA A 98 -5.91 4.38 5.63
C ALA A 98 -7.02 3.40 5.24
N LYS A 99 -8.03 3.23 6.08
CA LYS A 99 -9.18 2.37 5.81
C LYS A 99 -9.98 2.84 4.60
N GLU A 100 -10.32 4.14 4.55
CA GLU A 100 -11.10 4.71 3.46
C GLU A 100 -10.39 4.57 2.12
N SER A 101 -9.08 4.88 2.07
CA SER A 101 -8.30 4.75 0.84
C SER A 101 -8.11 3.29 0.41
N LEU A 102 -7.87 2.39 1.37
CA LEU A 102 -7.76 0.96 1.08
C LEU A 102 -9.07 0.38 0.53
N MET A 103 -10.22 0.73 1.10
CA MET A 103 -11.53 0.29 0.58
C MET A 103 -11.74 0.74 -0.87
N ALA A 104 -11.37 1.97 -1.24
CA ALA A 104 -11.48 2.45 -2.62
C ALA A 104 -10.53 1.69 -3.57
N VAL A 105 -9.33 1.36 -3.11
CA VAL A 105 -8.36 0.53 -3.86
C VAL A 105 -8.88 -0.89 -4.07
N LEU A 106 -9.48 -1.49 -3.05
CA LEU A 106 -10.09 -2.83 -3.14
C LEU A 106 -11.26 -2.85 -4.11
N GLU A 107 -12.12 -1.84 -4.05
CA GLU A 107 -13.24 -1.71 -4.99
C GLU A 107 -12.75 -1.62 -6.44
N PHE A 108 -11.74 -0.78 -6.71
CA PHE A 108 -11.12 -0.69 -8.02
C PHE A 108 -10.48 -2.00 -8.45
N GLY A 109 -9.73 -2.66 -7.56
CA GLY A 109 -9.04 -3.91 -7.84
C GLY A 109 -9.99 -5.07 -8.17
N PHE A 110 -11.03 -5.25 -7.39
CA PHE A 110 -12.00 -6.34 -7.62
C PHE A 110 -12.96 -6.03 -8.76
N GLN A 111 -13.53 -4.83 -8.83
CA GLN A 111 -14.59 -4.54 -9.79
C GLN A 111 -14.07 -4.13 -11.17
N GLN A 112 -13.01 -3.32 -11.23
CA GLN A 112 -12.50 -2.81 -12.52
C GLN A 112 -11.36 -3.68 -13.05
N CYS A 113 -10.41 -4.08 -12.20
CA CYS A 113 -9.29 -4.91 -12.62
C CYS A 113 -9.62 -6.40 -12.62
N GLN A 114 -10.68 -6.82 -11.91
CA GLN A 114 -11.13 -8.21 -11.81
C GLN A 114 -10.05 -9.15 -11.21
N PHE A 115 -9.34 -8.68 -10.20
CA PHE A 115 -8.46 -9.57 -9.43
C PHE A 115 -9.29 -10.61 -8.69
N HIS A 116 -8.78 -11.83 -8.66
CA HIS A 116 -9.36 -12.91 -7.87
C HIS A 116 -9.04 -12.76 -6.37
N LYS A 117 -7.87 -12.19 -6.04
CA LYS A 117 -7.38 -12.04 -4.67
C LYS A 117 -6.55 -10.78 -4.53
N MET A 118 -6.74 -10.08 -3.43
CA MET A 118 -5.84 -9.02 -2.97
C MET A 118 -5.09 -9.51 -1.72
N LYS A 119 -3.78 -9.27 -1.66
CA LYS A 119 -2.91 -9.70 -0.56
C LYS A 119 -2.16 -8.50 0.04
N ALA A 120 -1.67 -8.67 1.26
CA ALA A 120 -0.83 -7.71 1.94
C ALA A 120 0.24 -8.42 2.76
N THR A 121 1.45 -7.88 2.77
CA THR A 121 2.55 -8.32 3.63
C THR A 121 2.82 -7.22 4.66
N VAL A 122 2.83 -7.58 5.94
CA VAL A 122 2.99 -6.65 7.05
C VAL A 122 4.03 -7.18 8.02
N THR A 123 5.07 -6.41 8.27
CA THR A 123 6.10 -6.79 9.26
C THR A 123 5.46 -6.96 10.64
N VAL A 124 5.78 -8.08 11.31
CA VAL A 124 5.30 -8.38 12.66
C VAL A 124 5.69 -7.25 13.61
N GLY A 125 4.71 -6.76 14.35
CA GLY A 125 4.84 -5.57 15.20
C GLY A 125 4.10 -4.35 14.64
N ASN A 126 3.86 -4.26 13.33
CA ASN A 126 3.02 -3.23 12.73
C ASN A 126 1.53 -3.55 12.92
N THR A 127 1.10 -3.54 14.18
CA THR A 127 -0.27 -3.89 14.58
C THR A 127 -1.30 -2.93 13.99
N ALA A 128 -0.94 -1.65 13.80
CA ALA A 128 -1.85 -0.66 13.23
C ALA A 128 -2.21 -1.01 11.78
N SER A 129 -1.22 -1.38 10.95
CA SER A 129 -1.46 -1.81 9.57
C SER A 129 -2.28 -3.10 9.52
N ARG A 130 -1.95 -4.09 10.33
CA ARG A 130 -2.70 -5.34 10.42
C ARG A 130 -4.17 -5.09 10.77
N ARG A 131 -4.47 -4.30 11.79
CA ARG A 131 -5.85 -3.96 12.18
C ARG A 131 -6.60 -3.22 11.08
N THR A 132 -5.95 -2.33 10.35
CA THR A 132 -6.56 -1.65 9.21
C THR A 132 -6.97 -2.65 8.14
N LEU A 133 -6.09 -3.57 7.74
CA LEU A 133 -6.37 -4.62 6.78
C LEU A 133 -7.52 -5.54 7.24
N GLU A 134 -7.45 -6.04 8.48
CA GLU A 134 -8.50 -6.89 9.06
C GLU A 134 -9.87 -6.16 9.10
N SER A 135 -9.87 -4.84 9.37
CA SER A 135 -11.10 -4.02 9.33
C SER A 135 -11.69 -3.83 7.92
N CYS A 136 -10.91 -4.12 6.88
CA CYS A 136 -11.33 -4.13 5.48
C CYS A 136 -11.67 -5.54 4.96
N GLY A 137 -11.66 -6.55 5.84
CA GLY A 137 -12.03 -7.92 5.51
C GLY A 137 -10.87 -8.87 5.22
N PHE A 138 -9.61 -8.41 5.24
CA PHE A 138 -8.46 -9.29 5.09
C PHE A 138 -8.38 -10.32 6.22
N GLN A 139 -8.01 -11.54 5.87
CA GLN A 139 -7.75 -12.63 6.80
C GLN A 139 -6.27 -12.93 6.88
N LEU A 140 -5.76 -13.25 8.09
CA LEU A 140 -4.40 -13.72 8.25
C LEU A 140 -4.27 -15.12 7.65
N GLU A 141 -3.36 -15.28 6.69
CA GLU A 141 -3.09 -16.56 6.02
C GLU A 141 -1.84 -17.25 6.56
N GLY A 142 -0.94 -16.51 7.17
CA GLY A 142 0.26 -17.09 7.74
C GLY A 142 1.27 -16.05 8.24
N THR A 143 2.36 -16.59 8.81
CA THR A 143 3.53 -15.82 9.23
C THR A 143 4.74 -16.39 8.54
N LEU A 144 5.47 -15.55 7.81
CA LEU A 144 6.74 -15.89 7.19
C LEU A 144 7.87 -15.55 8.16
N ARG A 145 8.61 -16.55 8.61
CA ARG A 145 9.71 -16.34 9.57
C ARG A 145 10.95 -15.81 8.85
N ASP A 146 11.66 -14.86 9.48
CA ASP A 146 12.90 -14.27 8.98
C ASP A 146 12.79 -13.82 7.49
N ASN A 147 11.68 -13.21 7.15
CA ASN A 147 11.34 -12.89 5.75
C ASN A 147 11.95 -11.60 5.24
N PHE A 148 12.28 -10.68 6.14
CA PHE A 148 12.78 -9.36 5.80
C PHE A 148 13.78 -8.85 6.84
N GLN A 149 14.73 -8.00 6.42
CA GLN A 149 15.68 -7.36 7.34
C GLN A 149 15.37 -5.87 7.51
N LEU A 150 15.34 -5.42 8.77
CA LEU A 150 15.28 -4.03 9.15
C LEU A 150 16.36 -3.76 10.19
N ASP A 151 17.20 -2.76 9.95
CA ASP A 151 18.33 -2.40 10.82
C ASP A 151 19.21 -3.63 11.18
N GLY A 152 19.47 -4.45 10.16
CA GLY A 152 20.28 -5.68 10.31
C GLY A 152 19.62 -6.81 11.09
N GLN A 153 18.36 -6.66 11.52
CA GLN A 153 17.61 -7.67 12.24
C GLN A 153 16.63 -8.39 11.32
N TRP A 154 16.57 -9.72 11.40
CA TRP A 154 15.56 -10.48 10.71
C TRP A 154 14.19 -10.29 11.36
N CYS A 155 13.20 -10.00 10.52
CA CYS A 155 11.83 -9.78 10.93
C CYS A 155 10.90 -10.81 10.29
N ASP A 156 9.89 -11.22 11.04
CA ASP A 156 8.80 -12.03 10.52
C ASP A 156 7.78 -11.10 9.82
N ASP A 157 7.07 -11.65 8.84
CA ASP A 157 5.97 -10.96 8.17
C ASP A 157 4.67 -11.73 8.32
N TRP A 158 3.58 -11.01 8.62
CA TRP A 158 2.23 -11.50 8.44
C TRP A 158 1.84 -11.39 6.96
N VAL A 159 1.26 -12.45 6.44
CA VAL A 159 0.63 -12.46 5.12
C VAL A 159 -0.88 -12.51 5.30
N LEU A 160 -1.57 -11.52 4.74
CA LEU A 160 -3.02 -11.41 4.79
C LEU A 160 -3.58 -11.46 3.36
N GLY A 161 -4.78 -12.01 3.21
CA GLY A 161 -5.46 -12.12 1.93
C GLY A 161 -6.94 -11.80 2.04
N LEU A 162 -7.50 -11.34 0.92
CA LEU A 162 -8.93 -11.10 0.73
C LEU A 162 -9.32 -11.58 -0.67
N LEU A 163 -10.33 -12.44 -0.75
CA LEU A 163 -10.88 -12.92 -2.01
C LEU A 163 -11.98 -11.97 -2.53
N ASP A 164 -12.19 -11.94 -3.84
CA ASP A 164 -13.27 -11.17 -4.48
C ASP A 164 -14.64 -11.56 -3.92
N SER A 165 -14.90 -12.86 -3.74
CA SER A 165 -16.14 -13.38 -3.17
C SER A 165 -16.39 -12.95 -1.71
N GLU A 166 -15.33 -12.76 -0.93
CA GLU A 166 -15.43 -12.29 0.46
C GLU A 166 -15.70 -10.78 0.52
N PHE A 167 -15.15 -10.01 -0.42
CA PHE A 167 -15.36 -8.58 -0.54
C PHE A 167 -16.81 -8.24 -0.90
N GLU A 168 -17.43 -9.01 -1.79
CA GLU A 168 -18.84 -8.84 -2.16
C GLU A 168 -19.80 -9.10 -0.99
N LEU A 169 -19.49 -10.08 -0.13
CA LEU A 169 -20.31 -10.43 1.03
C LEU A 169 -20.23 -9.41 2.17
N SER A 170 -19.22 -8.55 2.16
CA SER A 170 -18.99 -7.53 3.21
C SER A 170 -19.70 -6.19 2.93
N ARG A 171 -20.43 -6.09 1.83
CA ARG A 171 -21.26 -4.94 1.42
C ARG A 171 -22.71 -5.13 1.79
#